data_75b007562de0cd6053cadf0e90d9682e
#
_entry.id   75b007562de0cd6053cadf0e90d9682e
#
_cell.length_a   1.000
_cell.length_b   1.000
_cell.length_c   1.000
_cell.angle_alpha   90.00
_cell.angle_beta   90.00
_cell.angle_gamma   90.00
#
_symmetry.space_group_name_H-M   'P 1'
#
loop_
_entity.id
_entity.type
_entity.pdbx_description
1 polymer ?
#
loop_
_entity_poly.entity_id
_entity_poly.type
_entity_poly.pdbx_seq_one_letter_code
_entity_poly.pdbx_strand_id
1 'polypeptide(L)'
;TSWLINILLEFSNMYKQVSNSIEISVTPEYLAEQSIPEEYYHVWAYHVTIENLGVKPVTLKSRYWKIIDSNGKKQEVEGKGVIGKQPTIKPGDRFEYTSGTPLNSTSGIMSGSYKMESEDGNQFLAKIPSFSLDLPLPTKKLN
;
A
#
# COMPACT_ATOMS: atom_id res chain seq x y z
N THR A 1 23.76 -13.83 -7.55
CA THR A 1 22.97 -13.77 -8.78
C THR A 1 21.50 -13.88 -8.49
N SER A 2 21.01 -14.96 -7.82
CA SER A 2 19.60 -15.05 -7.43
C SER A 2 19.20 -13.93 -6.45
N TRP A 3 20.11 -13.53 -5.62
CA TRP A 3 19.94 -12.44 -4.67
C TRP A 3 19.70 -11.09 -5.36
N LEU A 4 20.47 -10.79 -6.41
CA LEU A 4 20.28 -9.56 -7.19
C LEU A 4 18.96 -9.55 -7.95
N ILE A 5 18.55 -10.69 -8.47
CA ILE A 5 17.28 -10.82 -9.18
C ILE A 5 16.12 -10.57 -8.23
N ASN A 6 16.19 -11.09 -6.99
CA ASN A 6 15.15 -10.86 -5.98
C ASN A 6 15.03 -9.38 -5.62
N ILE A 7 16.16 -8.69 -5.47
CA ILE A 7 16.16 -7.26 -5.19
C ILE A 7 15.52 -6.48 -6.35
N LEU A 8 15.88 -6.81 -7.57
CA LEU A 8 15.29 -6.15 -8.74
C LEU A 8 13.78 -6.38 -8.85
N LEU A 9 13.30 -7.59 -8.55
CA LEU A 9 11.88 -7.89 -8.53
C LEU A 9 11.14 -7.11 -7.46
N GLU A 10 11.72 -6.96 -6.27
CA GLU A 10 11.12 -6.15 -5.21
C GLU A 10 10.98 -4.70 -5.64
N PHE A 11 12.04 -4.12 -6.22
CA PHE A 11 11.99 -2.74 -6.70
C PHE A 11 11.00 -2.55 -7.86
N SER A 12 10.85 -3.54 -8.74
CA SER A 12 9.96 -3.44 -9.89
C SER A 12 8.48 -3.41 -9.48
N ASN A 13 8.14 -3.89 -8.28
CA ASN A 13 6.77 -3.92 -7.76
C ASN A 13 6.49 -2.78 -6.78
N MET A 14 7.41 -1.84 -6.62
CA MET A 14 7.23 -0.72 -5.71
C MET A 14 6.59 0.46 -6.43
N TYR A 15 5.51 0.97 -5.83
CA TYR A 15 4.82 2.16 -6.30
C TYR A 15 5.13 3.31 -5.34
N LYS A 16 5.33 4.50 -5.89
CA LYS A 16 5.79 5.63 -5.10
C LYS A 16 5.11 6.91 -5.54
N GLN A 17 4.74 7.75 -4.59
CA GLN A 17 4.15 9.06 -4.87
C GLN A 17 4.50 10.05 -3.76
N VAL A 18 4.78 11.28 -4.14
CA VAL A 18 5.06 12.36 -3.19
C VAL A 18 3.92 13.39 -3.27
N SER A 19 3.37 13.75 -2.14
CA SER A 19 2.38 14.84 -2.01
C SER A 19 2.72 15.63 -0.76
N ASN A 20 2.77 16.95 -0.87
CA ASN A 20 3.02 17.84 0.27
C ASN A 20 4.25 17.40 1.08
N SER A 21 5.32 17.05 0.39
CA SER A 21 6.59 16.58 0.97
C SER A 21 6.50 15.27 1.75
N ILE A 22 5.43 14.52 1.59
CA ILE A 22 5.31 13.17 2.15
C ILE A 22 5.42 12.17 1.01
N GLU A 23 6.39 11.27 1.12
CA GLU A 23 6.59 10.21 0.13
C GLU A 23 5.97 8.93 0.65
N ILE A 24 5.08 8.35 -0.15
CA ILE A 24 4.44 7.09 0.18
C ILE A 24 4.88 6.04 -0.84
N SER A 25 5.44 4.95 -0.33
CA SER A 25 5.84 3.80 -1.14
C SER A 25 4.99 2.62 -0.75
N VAL A 26 4.53 1.85 -1.74
CA VAL A 26 3.72 0.65 -1.49
C VAL A 26 4.28 -0.48 -2.32
N THR A 27 4.45 -1.63 -1.69
CA THR A 27 4.84 -2.87 -2.35
C THR A 27 3.78 -3.93 -2.07
N PRO A 28 2.95 -4.30 -3.05
CA PRO A 28 1.98 -5.38 -2.85
C PRO A 28 2.65 -6.74 -2.95
N GLU A 29 2.12 -7.70 -2.19
CA GLU A 29 2.63 -9.07 -2.17
C GLU A 29 1.45 -10.04 -2.13
N TYR A 30 1.40 -10.95 -3.11
CA TYR A 30 0.37 -12.00 -3.11
C TYR A 30 0.72 -13.08 -2.09
N LEU A 31 -0.24 -13.42 -1.23
CA LEU A 31 -0.05 -14.43 -0.19
C LEU A 31 -0.69 -15.75 -0.62
N ALA A 32 0.04 -16.52 -1.41
CA ALA A 32 -0.47 -17.78 -1.97
C ALA A 32 -0.93 -18.76 -0.88
N GLU A 33 -0.21 -18.82 0.23
CA GLU A 33 -0.52 -19.74 1.32
C GLU A 33 -1.82 -19.43 2.03
N GLN A 34 -2.28 -18.19 1.97
CA GLN A 34 -3.53 -17.75 2.59
C GLN A 34 -4.66 -17.66 1.58
N SER A 35 -4.38 -17.87 0.32
CA SER A 35 -5.35 -17.75 -0.76
C SER A 35 -5.97 -19.09 -1.10
N ILE A 36 -7.21 -19.06 -1.57
CA ILE A 36 -7.95 -20.26 -2.04
C ILE A 36 -8.51 -19.92 -3.43
N PRO A 37 -7.68 -20.06 -4.48
CA PRO A 37 -8.09 -19.65 -5.83
C PRO A 37 -9.37 -20.33 -6.33
N GLU A 38 -9.61 -21.57 -5.92
CA GLU A 38 -10.82 -22.32 -6.31
C GLU A 38 -12.10 -21.66 -5.79
N GLU A 39 -11.99 -20.87 -4.73
CA GLU A 39 -13.13 -20.17 -4.13
C GLU A 39 -13.08 -18.68 -4.46
N TYR A 40 -12.26 -18.27 -5.43
CA TYR A 40 -12.08 -16.86 -5.81
C TYR A 40 -11.71 -16.01 -4.60
N TYR A 41 -10.85 -16.56 -3.72
CA TYR A 41 -10.41 -15.88 -2.51
C TYR A 41 -8.90 -15.70 -2.58
N HIS A 42 -8.49 -14.47 -2.81
CA HIS A 42 -7.08 -14.10 -2.95
C HIS A 42 -6.71 -13.14 -1.83
N VAL A 43 -5.60 -13.41 -1.16
CA VAL A 43 -5.16 -12.56 -0.06
C VAL A 43 -3.88 -11.86 -0.48
N TRP A 44 -3.88 -10.56 -0.28
CA TRP A 44 -2.75 -9.70 -0.61
C TRP A 44 -2.26 -8.99 0.64
N ALA A 45 -0.95 -8.91 0.80
CA ALA A 45 -0.33 -7.99 1.73
C ALA A 45 0.11 -6.74 0.96
N TYR A 46 0.17 -5.62 1.65
CA TYR A 46 0.79 -4.43 1.10
C TYR A 46 1.67 -3.81 2.17
N HIS A 47 2.92 -3.54 1.77
CA HIS A 47 3.95 -2.99 2.64
C HIS A 47 4.05 -1.49 2.33
N VAL A 48 3.84 -0.67 3.34
CA VAL A 48 3.78 0.78 3.16
C VAL A 48 4.92 1.44 3.92
N THR A 49 5.58 2.38 3.25
CA THR A 49 6.58 3.25 3.87
C THR A 49 6.12 4.69 3.68
N ILE A 50 6.06 5.43 4.76
CA ILE A 50 5.69 6.84 4.76
C ILE A 50 6.90 7.63 5.24
N GLU A 51 7.48 8.45 4.36
CA GLU A 51 8.67 9.22 4.69
C GLU A 51 8.36 10.71 4.66
N ASN A 52 8.80 11.41 5.69
CA ASN A 52 8.63 12.86 5.78
C ASN A 52 9.86 13.55 5.16
N LEU A 53 9.68 14.08 3.95
CA LEU A 53 10.72 14.83 3.25
C LEU A 53 10.63 16.32 3.51
N GLY A 54 9.71 16.74 4.35
CA GLY A 54 9.50 18.15 4.68
C GLY A 54 10.36 18.60 5.83
N VAL A 55 10.02 19.77 6.37
CA VAL A 55 10.80 20.44 7.42
C VAL A 55 10.06 20.48 8.77
N LYS A 56 8.84 19.95 8.83
CA LYS A 56 8.02 19.93 10.05
C LYS A 56 7.55 18.53 10.36
N PRO A 57 7.39 18.17 11.65
CA PRO A 57 6.77 16.91 12.01
C PRO A 57 5.32 16.84 11.52
N VAL A 58 4.88 15.67 11.12
CA VAL A 58 3.49 15.42 10.72
C VAL A 58 2.95 14.19 11.44
N THR A 59 1.67 14.22 11.78
CA THR A 59 1.00 13.09 12.44
C THR A 59 -0.02 12.52 11.48
N LEU A 60 0.00 11.20 11.32
CA LEU A 60 -1.00 10.49 10.52
C LEU A 60 -2.26 10.35 11.36
N LYS A 61 -3.35 10.98 10.91
CA LYS A 61 -4.60 11.01 11.67
C LYS A 61 -5.56 9.91 11.24
N SER A 62 -5.72 9.71 9.92
CA SER A 62 -6.68 8.73 9.41
C SER A 62 -6.26 8.21 8.05
N ARG A 63 -6.85 7.08 7.67
CA ARG A 63 -6.60 6.44 6.38
C ARG A 63 -7.89 6.29 5.60
N TYR A 64 -7.78 6.37 4.29
CA TYR A 64 -8.85 6.06 3.35
C TYR A 64 -8.30 5.14 2.27
N TRP A 65 -8.99 4.03 2.03
CA TRP A 65 -8.64 3.06 0.98
C TRP A 65 -9.84 2.82 0.09
N LYS A 66 -9.58 2.72 -1.20
CA LYS A 66 -10.57 2.30 -2.19
C LYS A 66 -9.99 1.12 -2.97
N ILE A 67 -10.76 0.06 -3.07
CA ILE A 67 -10.38 -1.16 -3.78
C ILE A 67 -11.44 -1.43 -4.83
N ILE A 68 -11.03 -1.55 -6.10
CA ILE A 68 -11.94 -1.90 -7.19
C ILE A 68 -11.43 -3.21 -7.78
N ASP A 69 -12.28 -4.24 -7.76
CA ASP A 69 -11.89 -5.53 -8.32
C ASP A 69 -12.20 -5.61 -9.82
N SER A 70 -11.81 -6.72 -10.47
CA SER A 70 -12.00 -6.88 -11.92
C SER A 70 -13.46 -7.05 -12.31
N ASN A 71 -14.34 -7.27 -11.33
CA ASN A 71 -15.78 -7.34 -11.58
C ASN A 71 -16.46 -5.98 -11.41
N GLY A 72 -15.70 -4.93 -11.14
CA GLY A 72 -16.21 -3.59 -10.93
C GLY A 72 -16.74 -3.32 -9.54
N LYS A 73 -16.61 -4.28 -8.63
CA LYS A 73 -17.05 -4.09 -7.24
C LYS A 73 -16.11 -3.13 -6.53
N LYS A 74 -16.67 -2.09 -5.95
CA LYS A 74 -15.93 -1.10 -5.20
C LYS A 74 -16.10 -1.33 -3.70
N GLN A 75 -14.99 -1.26 -2.98
CA GLN A 75 -14.97 -1.35 -1.53
C GLN A 75 -14.19 -0.15 -1.01
N GLU A 76 -14.74 0.51 0.00
CA GLU A 76 -14.09 1.66 0.63
C GLU A 76 -13.90 1.38 2.12
N VAL A 77 -12.75 1.77 2.64
CA VAL A 77 -12.40 1.57 4.05
C VAL A 77 -11.86 2.89 4.59
N GLU A 78 -12.46 3.38 5.64
CA GLU A 78 -11.95 4.54 6.37
C GLU A 78 -11.70 4.14 7.81
N GLY A 79 -10.68 4.75 8.40
CA GLY A 79 -10.39 4.48 9.79
C GLY A 79 -9.36 5.42 10.36
N LYS A 80 -9.31 5.46 11.69
CA LYS A 80 -8.38 6.28 12.44
C LYS A 80 -7.00 5.61 12.44
N GLY A 81 -5.97 6.35 12.02
CA GLY A 81 -4.61 5.86 12.06
C GLY A 81 -4.35 4.66 11.15
N VAL A 82 -3.29 3.95 11.43
CA VAL A 82 -2.89 2.71 10.73
C VAL A 82 -2.42 1.70 11.77
N ILE A 83 -2.88 0.45 11.65
CA ILE A 83 -2.55 -0.63 12.59
C ILE A 83 -2.64 -0.21 14.07
N GLY A 84 -3.68 0.54 14.41
CA GLY A 84 -3.92 1.01 15.79
C GLY A 84 -3.04 2.15 16.25
N LYS A 85 -2.33 2.82 15.34
CA LYS A 85 -1.40 3.90 15.70
C LYS A 85 -1.68 5.16 14.89
N GLN A 86 -1.39 6.31 15.51
CA GLN A 86 -1.36 7.60 14.84
C GLN A 86 0.06 8.15 14.96
N PRO A 87 0.99 7.65 14.13
CA PRO A 87 2.39 8.01 14.31
C PRO A 87 2.68 9.46 13.95
N THR A 88 3.58 10.07 14.70
CA THR A 88 4.18 11.35 14.34
C THR A 88 5.51 11.08 13.68
N ILE A 89 5.70 11.59 12.47
CA ILE A 89 6.88 11.35 11.66
C ILE A 89 7.67 12.65 11.58
N LYS A 90 8.87 12.65 12.14
CA LYS A 90 9.74 13.82 12.12
C LYS A 90 10.38 13.99 10.75
N PRO A 91 10.84 15.21 10.40
CA PRO A 91 11.56 15.39 9.14
C PRO A 91 12.72 14.42 9.00
N GLY A 92 12.80 13.76 7.86
CA GLY A 92 13.82 12.76 7.58
C GLY A 92 13.52 11.37 8.09
N ASP A 93 12.51 11.20 8.94
CA ASP A 93 12.12 9.89 9.46
C ASP A 93 11.08 9.24 8.57
N ARG A 94 10.88 7.94 8.80
CA ARG A 94 9.88 7.14 8.09
C ARG A 94 9.12 6.26 9.06
N PHE A 95 7.89 5.92 8.68
CA PHE A 95 7.06 4.95 9.36
C PHE A 95 6.71 3.85 8.39
N GLU A 96 6.91 2.59 8.78
CA GLU A 96 6.66 1.43 7.94
C GLU A 96 5.62 0.54 8.60
N TYR A 97 4.71 -0.01 7.79
CA TYR A 97 3.77 -1.01 8.27
C TYR A 97 3.33 -1.92 7.14
N THR A 98 2.79 -3.06 7.52
CA THR A 98 2.23 -4.03 6.58
C THR A 98 0.80 -4.30 6.97
N SER A 99 -0.08 -4.34 6.00
CA SER A 99 -1.47 -4.74 6.21
C SER A 99 -1.89 -5.65 5.06
N GLY A 100 -3.12 -6.09 5.05
CA GLY A 100 -3.58 -7.01 4.03
C GLY A 100 -5.04 -6.82 3.69
N THR A 101 -5.44 -7.38 2.57
CA THR A 101 -6.81 -7.36 2.10
C THR A 101 -7.13 -8.61 1.31
N PRO A 102 -8.35 -9.15 1.45
CA PRO A 102 -8.81 -10.17 0.53
C PRO A 102 -9.31 -9.51 -0.76
N LEU A 103 -9.25 -10.24 -1.84
CA LEU A 103 -9.77 -9.83 -3.14
C LEU A 103 -10.47 -11.03 -3.76
N ASN A 104 -11.70 -10.83 -4.24
CA ASN A 104 -12.50 -11.93 -4.76
C ASN A 104 -12.39 -12.09 -6.28
N SER A 105 -11.35 -11.55 -6.87
CA SER A 105 -11.07 -11.67 -8.29
C SER A 105 -9.57 -11.76 -8.51
N THR A 106 -9.15 -12.05 -9.73
CA THR A 106 -7.73 -12.25 -10.06
C THR A 106 -6.96 -10.95 -10.18
N SER A 107 -7.67 -9.81 -10.24
CA SER A 107 -7.01 -8.52 -10.31
C SER A 107 -7.88 -7.44 -9.66
N GLY A 108 -7.23 -6.37 -9.28
CA GLY A 108 -7.88 -5.20 -8.72
C GLY A 108 -6.94 -4.03 -8.68
N ILE A 109 -7.48 -2.87 -8.32
CA ILE A 109 -6.71 -1.65 -8.17
C ILE A 109 -7.00 -1.07 -6.80
N MET A 110 -5.96 -0.74 -6.05
CA MET A 110 -6.07 -0.04 -4.79
C MET A 110 -5.57 1.39 -4.94
N SER A 111 -6.26 2.29 -4.26
CA SER A 111 -5.85 3.69 -4.15
C SER A 111 -6.32 4.22 -2.82
N GLY A 112 -5.81 5.37 -2.42
CA GLY A 112 -6.25 5.96 -1.17
C GLY A 112 -5.44 7.17 -0.77
N SER A 113 -5.59 7.54 0.49
CA SER A 113 -4.89 8.69 1.05
C SER A 113 -4.80 8.58 2.56
N TYR A 114 -3.84 9.30 3.11
CA TYR A 114 -3.74 9.50 4.55
C TYR A 114 -4.02 10.97 4.84
N LYS A 115 -4.83 11.21 5.87
CA LYS A 115 -5.00 12.56 6.39
C LYS A 115 -3.88 12.82 7.38
N MET A 116 -3.08 13.83 7.08
CA MET A 116 -1.95 14.23 7.90
C MET A 116 -2.25 15.56 8.58
N GLU A 117 -1.64 15.78 9.73
CA GLU A 117 -1.72 17.03 10.45
C GLU A 117 -0.34 17.47 10.89
N SER A 118 0.05 18.69 10.52
CA SER A 118 1.30 19.26 11.00
C SER A 118 1.11 19.83 12.40
N GLU A 119 2.23 20.15 13.07
CA GLU A 119 2.18 20.60 14.48
C GLU A 119 1.48 21.95 14.65
N ASP A 120 1.31 22.72 13.59
CA ASP A 120 0.56 23.98 13.62
C ASP A 120 -0.96 23.77 13.39
N GLY A 121 -1.40 22.52 13.31
CA GLY A 121 -2.82 22.18 13.13
C GLY A 121 -3.30 22.13 11.69
N ASN A 122 -2.43 22.43 10.73
CA ASN A 122 -2.81 22.32 9.31
C ASN A 122 -2.99 20.88 8.90
N GLN A 123 -4.13 20.57 8.29
CA GLN A 123 -4.43 19.24 7.77
C GLN A 123 -4.28 19.21 6.26
N PHE A 124 -3.77 18.09 5.76
CA PHE A 124 -3.60 17.87 4.32
C PHE A 124 -3.68 16.38 4.01
N LEU A 125 -3.86 16.06 2.74
CA LEU A 125 -3.89 14.67 2.29
C LEU A 125 -2.54 14.30 1.68
N ALA A 126 -2.01 13.15 2.09
CA ALA A 126 -0.89 12.51 1.43
C ALA A 126 -1.46 11.36 0.61
N LYS A 127 -1.33 11.44 -0.71
CA LYS A 127 -1.92 10.44 -1.58
C LYS A 127 -1.10 9.18 -1.62
N ILE A 128 -1.81 8.05 -1.52
CA ILE A 128 -1.20 6.74 -1.73
C ILE A 128 -1.17 6.50 -3.24
N PRO A 129 -0.04 6.09 -3.82
CA PRO A 129 -0.02 5.78 -5.25
C PRO A 129 -1.02 4.67 -5.56
N SER A 130 -1.74 4.80 -6.67
CA SER A 130 -2.60 3.71 -7.12
C SER A 130 -1.73 2.53 -7.53
N PHE A 131 -2.12 1.32 -7.13
CA PHE A 131 -1.34 0.14 -7.48
C PHE A 131 -2.26 -1.02 -7.83
N SER A 132 -1.72 -1.92 -8.63
CA SER A 132 -2.45 -3.09 -9.10
C SER A 132 -2.23 -4.28 -8.19
N LEU A 133 -3.31 -5.04 -7.97
CA LEU A 133 -3.26 -6.35 -7.34
C LEU A 133 -3.56 -7.36 -8.43
N ASP A 134 -2.53 -7.74 -9.18
CA ASP A 134 -2.69 -8.69 -10.27
C ASP A 134 -2.11 -10.03 -9.86
N LEU A 135 -2.92 -11.08 -9.97
CA LEU A 135 -2.48 -12.42 -9.65
C LEU A 135 -1.19 -12.73 -10.41
N PRO A 136 -0.14 -13.21 -9.73
CA PRO A 136 1.10 -13.55 -10.43
C PRO A 136 0.81 -14.57 -11.52
N LEU A 137 1.38 -14.33 -12.71
CA LEU A 137 1.26 -15.30 -13.78
C LEU A 137 1.90 -16.61 -13.34
N PRO A 138 1.22 -17.76 -13.52
CA PRO A 138 1.85 -19.02 -13.19
C PRO A 138 3.14 -19.13 -13.99
N THR A 139 4.19 -19.64 -13.35
CA THR A 139 5.45 -19.92 -14.04
C THR A 139 5.08 -20.86 -15.18
N LYS A 140 5.10 -20.33 -16.39
CA LYS A 140 4.67 -21.10 -17.53
C LYS A 140 5.63 -22.24 -17.74
N LYS A 141 5.14 -23.44 -17.53
CA LYS A 141 5.92 -24.60 -17.91
C LYS A 141 5.97 -24.64 -19.42
N LEU A 142 7.17 -24.44 -19.92
CA LEU A 142 7.41 -24.63 -21.35
C LEU A 142 7.44 -26.13 -21.60
N ASN A 143 6.39 -26.60 -22.22
CA ASN A 143 6.37 -27.97 -22.66
C ASN A 143 6.88 -28.04 -24.09
#